data_c7ac749a1b98d37fbf4004d27fd21577
#
_entry.id   c7ac749a1b98d37fbf4004d27fd21577
#
_cell.length_a   1.000
_cell.length_b   1.000
_cell.length_c   1.000
_cell.angle_alpha   90.00
_cell.angle_beta   90.00
_cell.angle_gamma   90.00
#
_symmetry.space_group_name_H-M   'P 1'
#
loop_
_entity.id
_entity.type
_entity.pdbx_description
1 polymer ?
#
loop_
_entity_poly.entity_id
_entity_poly.type
_entity_poly.pdbx_seq_one_letter_code
_entity_poly.pdbx_strand_id
1 'polypeptide(L)' 'MNIEIAIKNACMKLKKNKISSALLDSELLLSKTIKKDRKFILLNPDKELNQNDQQRFKDLIIKRSKGKPLAYLI' A
#
# COMPACT_ATOMS: atom_id res chain seq x y z
N MET A 1 6.07 10.35 6.63
CA MET A 1 5.24 10.06 5.44
C MET A 1 3.84 9.68 5.90
N ASN A 2 2.84 10.38 5.39
CA ASN A 2 1.45 10.08 5.76
C ASN A 2 0.82 9.05 4.81
N ILE A 3 -0.39 8.62 5.17
CA ILE A 3 -1.12 7.61 4.38
C ILE A 3 -1.30 8.03 2.92
N GLU A 4 -1.71 9.28 2.69
CA GLU A 4 -1.96 9.77 1.33
C GLU A 4 -0.71 9.65 0.46
N ILE A 5 0.42 10.09 0.97
CA ILE A 5 1.69 10.05 0.24
C ILE A 5 2.14 8.60 0.02
N ALA A 6 1.99 7.76 1.03
CA ALA A 6 2.36 6.34 0.92
C ALA A 6 1.54 5.64 -0.17
N ILE A 7 0.23 5.87 -0.19
CA ILE A 7 -0.66 5.30 -1.20
C ILE A 7 -0.30 5.82 -2.59
N LYS A 8 -0.07 7.13 -2.72
CA LYS A 8 0.29 7.72 -4.00
C LYS A 8 1.57 7.10 -4.57
N ASN A 9 2.60 7.01 -3.75
CA ASN A 9 3.88 6.43 -4.18
C ASN A 9 3.73 4.96 -4.56
N ALA A 10 3.00 4.20 -3.77
CA ALA A 10 2.76 2.79 -4.04
C ALA A 10 1.98 2.59 -5.34
N CYS A 11 0.92 3.38 -5.52
CA CYS A 11 0.09 3.31 -6.71
C CYS A 11 0.91 3.61 -7.97
N MET A 12 1.76 4.63 -7.92
CA MET A 12 2.64 4.97 -9.04
C MET A 12 3.57 3.82 -9.39
N LYS A 13 4.17 3.18 -8.39
CA LYS A 13 5.07 2.06 -8.62
C LYS A 13 4.34 0.87 -9.25
N LEU A 14 3.15 0.55 -8.74
CA LEU A 14 2.38 -0.56 -9.29
C LEU A 14 1.91 -0.28 -10.72
N LYS A 15 1.48 0.95 -11.01
CA LYS A 15 1.09 1.35 -12.37
C LYS A 15 2.26 1.25 -13.33
N LYS A 16 3.44 1.69 -12.89
CA LYS A 16 4.66 1.59 -13.70
C LYS A 16 4.97 0.14 -14.07
N ASN A 17 4.60 -0.79 -13.22
CA ASN A 17 4.79 -2.23 -13.45
C ASN A 17 3.53 -2.89 -14.05
N LYS A 18 2.64 -2.09 -14.63
CA LYS A 18 1.46 -2.53 -15.40
C LYS A 18 0.44 -3.31 -14.57
N ILE A 19 0.31 -2.96 -13.30
CA ILE A 19 -0.70 -3.56 -12.43
C ILE A 19 -1.95 -2.70 -12.47
N SER A 20 -3.00 -3.20 -13.11
CA SER A 20 -4.23 -2.43 -13.36
C SER A 20 -5.00 -2.09 -12.08
N SER A 21 -4.90 -2.92 -11.05
CA SER A 21 -5.57 -2.71 -9.77
C SER A 21 -4.68 -1.95 -8.77
N ALA A 22 -3.79 -1.08 -9.26
CA ALA A 22 -2.75 -0.44 -8.46
C ALA A 22 -3.30 0.29 -7.22
N LEU A 23 -4.34 1.08 -7.38
CA LEU A 23 -4.88 1.84 -6.25
C LEU A 23 -5.51 0.93 -5.20
N LEU A 24 -6.36 0.01 -5.62
CA LEU A 24 -7.00 -0.93 -4.70
C LEU A 24 -5.96 -1.80 -4.00
N ASP A 25 -4.99 -2.32 -4.74
CA ASP A 25 -3.93 -3.15 -4.16
C ASP A 25 -3.13 -2.36 -3.12
N SER A 26 -2.79 -1.11 -3.41
CA SER A 26 -2.06 -0.26 -2.47
C SER A 26 -2.85 -0.06 -1.17
N GLU A 27 -4.15 0.20 -1.29
CA GLU A 27 -5.01 0.39 -0.12
C GLU A 27 -5.13 -0.88 0.70
N LEU A 28 -5.32 -2.01 0.06
CA LEU A 28 -5.45 -3.29 0.76
C LEU A 28 -4.15 -3.70 1.46
N LEU A 29 -3.01 -3.47 0.80
CA LEU A 29 -1.72 -3.80 1.41
C LEU A 29 -1.37 -2.88 2.57
N LEU A 30 -1.72 -1.60 2.48
CA LEU A 30 -1.51 -0.70 3.62
C LEU A 30 -2.44 -1.05 4.78
N SER A 31 -3.70 -1.38 4.47
CA SER A 31 -4.67 -1.85 5.45
C SER A 31 -4.10 -3.02 6.26
N LYS A 32 -3.53 -4.00 5.56
CA LYS A 32 -2.89 -5.16 6.18
C LYS A 32 -1.73 -4.71 7.08
N THR A 33 -0.91 -3.81 6.57
CA THR A 33 0.30 -3.36 7.26
C THR A 33 -0.01 -2.69 8.58
N ILE A 34 -0.98 -1.77 8.59
CA ILE A 34 -1.30 -1.00 9.80
C ILE A 34 -2.45 -1.60 10.61
N LYS A 35 -2.97 -2.74 10.17
CA LYS A 35 -4.04 -3.48 10.87
C LYS A 35 -5.30 -2.64 11.06
N LYS A 36 -5.66 -1.89 10.02
CA LYS A 36 -6.89 -1.10 9.95
C LYS A 36 -7.60 -1.48 8.68
N ASP A 37 -8.93 -1.23 8.61
CA ASP A 37 -9.65 -1.52 7.40
C ASP A 37 -9.44 -0.44 6.33
N ARG A 38 -9.92 -0.72 5.11
CA ARG A 38 -9.77 0.20 4.00
C ARG A 38 -10.46 1.53 4.26
N LYS A 39 -11.59 1.50 4.98
CA LYS A 39 -12.32 2.71 5.34
C LYS A 39 -11.45 3.64 6.17
N PHE A 40 -10.70 3.10 7.12
CA PHE A 40 -9.78 3.88 7.92
C PHE A 40 -8.74 4.58 7.04
N ILE A 41 -8.19 3.86 6.07
CA ILE A 41 -7.22 4.41 5.12
C ILE A 41 -7.81 5.61 4.38
N LEU A 42 -9.03 5.47 3.88
CA LEU A 42 -9.68 6.51 3.10
C LEU A 42 -10.07 7.73 3.93
N LEU A 43 -10.36 7.54 5.21
CA LEU A 43 -10.79 8.62 6.10
C LEU A 43 -9.65 9.30 6.85
N ASN A 44 -8.43 8.77 6.76
CA ASN A 44 -7.29 9.30 7.52
C ASN A 44 -6.07 9.55 6.63
N PRO A 45 -6.21 10.36 5.57
CA PRO A 45 -5.09 10.60 4.66
C PRO A 45 -3.89 11.28 5.32
N ASP A 46 -4.13 12.05 6.39
CA ASP A 46 -3.07 12.81 7.05
C ASP A 46 -2.35 12.02 8.15
N LYS A 47 -2.81 10.80 8.43
CA LYS A 47 -2.18 10.01 9.49
C LYS A 47 -0.75 9.66 9.13
N GLU A 48 0.18 9.98 10.03
CA GLU A 48 1.59 9.62 9.87
C GLU A 48 1.81 8.13 10.08
N LEU A 49 2.64 7.55 9.24
CA LEU A 49 3.06 6.15 9.37
C LEU A 49 4.40 6.10 10.09
N ASN A 50 4.54 5.19 11.05
CA ASN A 50 5.84 5.00 11.69
C ASN A 50 6.80 4.30 10.73
N GLN A 51 8.10 4.30 11.07
CA GLN A 51 9.12 3.76 10.19
C GLN A 51 8.95 2.27 9.92
N ASN A 52 8.54 1.49 10.91
CA ASN A 52 8.32 0.06 10.73
C ASN A 52 7.20 -0.20 9.72
N ASP A 53 6.10 0.53 9.84
CA ASP A 53 4.97 0.38 8.90
C ASP A 53 5.36 0.81 7.51
N GLN A 54 6.12 1.91 7.38
CA GLN A 54 6.60 2.35 6.07
C GLN A 54 7.45 1.28 5.40
N GLN A 55 8.37 0.68 6.14
CA GLN A 55 9.26 -0.34 5.57
C GLN A 55 8.50 -1.60 5.19
N ARG A 56 7.59 -2.06 6.05
CA ARG A 56 6.78 -3.24 5.77
C ARG A 56 5.88 -3.04 4.55
N PHE A 57 5.26 -1.87 4.46
CA PHE A 57 4.42 -1.51 3.32
C PHE A 57 5.25 -1.49 2.04
N LYS A 58 6.41 -0.84 2.09
CA LYS A 58 7.31 -0.78 0.94
C LYS A 58 7.70 -2.17 0.45
N ASP A 59 8.03 -3.07 1.37
CA ASP A 59 8.39 -4.44 1.01
C ASP A 59 7.25 -5.17 0.31
N LEU A 60 6.02 -4.99 0.80
CA LEU A 60 4.83 -5.60 0.18
C LEU A 60 4.59 -5.05 -1.22
N ILE A 61 4.75 -3.75 -1.40
CA ILE A 61 4.57 -3.11 -2.70
C ILE A 61 5.62 -3.60 -3.70
N ILE A 62 6.86 -3.75 -3.26
CA ILE A 62 7.92 -4.27 -4.12
C ILE A 62 7.57 -5.69 -4.58
N LYS A 63 7.13 -6.55 -3.66
CA LYS A 63 6.73 -7.92 -4.00
C LYS A 63 5.58 -7.93 -4.99
N ARG A 64 4.58 -7.09 -4.76
CA ARG A 64 3.44 -7.01 -5.68
C ARG A 64 3.87 -6.50 -7.06
N SER A 65 4.76 -5.51 -7.10
CA SER A 65 5.25 -4.95 -8.36
C SER A 65 6.00 -5.97 -9.21
N LYS A 66 6.56 -7.00 -8.57
CA LYS A 66 7.26 -8.09 -9.26
C LYS A 66 6.31 -9.21 -9.71
N GLY A 67 5.01 -9.01 -9.55
CA GLY A 67 4.01 -9.96 -10.03
C GLY A 67 3.52 -10.96 -8.99
N LYS A 68 3.94 -10.86 -7.73
CA LYS A 68 3.45 -11.78 -6.70
C LYS A 68 1.95 -11.53 -6.49
N PRO A 69 1.10 -12.58 -6.55
CA PRO A 69 -0.34 -12.40 -6.38
C PRO A 69 -0.70 -11.75 -5.06
N LEU A 70 -1.68 -10.84 -5.08
CA LEU A 70 -2.11 -10.13 -3.88
C LEU A 70 -2.51 -11.09 -2.76
N ALA A 71 -3.15 -12.20 -3.10
CA ALA A 71 -3.60 -13.19 -2.13
C ALA A 71 -2.48 -13.75 -1.26
N TYR A 72 -1.25 -13.75 -1.74
CA TYR A 72 -0.09 -14.22 -0.96
C TYR A 72 0.49 -13.14 -0.05
N LEU A 73 0.02 -11.91 -0.19
CA LEU A 73 0.59 -10.76 0.54
C LEU A 73 -0.32 -10.24 1.66
N ILE A 74 -1.56 -10.72 1.70
CA ILE A 74 -2.54 -10.27 2.71
C ILE A 74 -3.06 -11.38 3.62
#